data_575f740edfd5c775c9a1376436fed842
#
_entry.id   575f740edfd5c775c9a1376436fed842
#
_cell.length_a   1.000
_cell.length_b   1.000
_cell.length_c   1.000
_cell.angle_alpha   90.00
_cell.angle_beta   90.00
_cell.angle_gamma   90.00
#
_symmetry.space_group_name_H-M   'P 1'
#
loop_
_entity.id
_entity.type
_entity.pdbx_description
1 polymer ?
#
loop_
_entity_poly.entity_id
_entity_poly.type
_entity_poly.pdbx_seq_one_letter_code
_entity_poly.pdbx_strand_id
1 'polypeptide(L)'
;MSAALQLWTNCQLATMRADAPGPYGQVEDGALLVDGETISWVGPRAQLPAQLAAGATHHDAGGALITPGLIDCHTHLVYGGDRAHEFELRLNGASYEDIARAGGGIASTVQATRAATPEQLLSQSLPRLRALMADGVTTVEIKSGYGLALAHERKTLSVARELGRTQPVDVRTTFLGAHAVPPEFAGHTDAYVQAVIDMLPVLHAEGLVDAVDAFCERIAFSTEQTRQVFAAAQALGLPVKLHAEQLSDSAGAQLAASFGAQSCDHLEWLSDEGALAMAKAGSVAVLLPGAFYFLRETRLPPVQMLRDRRVPIAISTDCNPGSSPCTSLLLMFNMACTLFRLTPEEALAGVTRQAARALGLKDRGVLAADFVLWDVPRPASLSYAIGANPRLQTIFKGQPT
;
A
#
# COMPACT_ATOMS: atom_id res chain seq x y z
N MET A 1 32.96 -6.27 -1.05
CA MET A 1 33.29 -6.38 0.39
C MET A 1 32.10 -7.07 1.02
N SER A 2 32.30 -8.15 1.81
CA SER A 2 31.20 -8.77 2.57
C SER A 2 30.61 -7.69 3.47
N ALA A 3 29.31 -7.51 3.44
CA ALA A 3 28.61 -6.60 4.35
C ALA A 3 28.91 -7.08 5.79
N ALA A 4 29.26 -6.16 6.68
CA ALA A 4 29.58 -6.52 8.06
C ALA A 4 28.34 -7.09 8.75
N LEU A 5 28.52 -8.22 9.44
CA LEU A 5 27.48 -8.82 10.26
C LEU A 5 27.11 -7.84 11.39
N GLN A 6 25.80 -7.60 11.64
CA GLN A 6 25.32 -6.67 12.65
C GLN A 6 24.41 -7.40 13.64
N LEU A 7 24.63 -7.20 14.93
CA LEU A 7 23.83 -7.78 16.01
C LEU A 7 23.15 -6.68 16.82
N TRP A 8 21.82 -6.69 16.81
CA TRP A 8 20.99 -5.83 17.62
C TRP A 8 20.52 -6.56 18.86
N THR A 9 20.72 -5.97 20.03
CA THR A 9 20.34 -6.53 21.34
C THR A 9 19.69 -5.46 22.22
N ASN A 10 19.29 -5.83 23.46
CA ASN A 10 18.59 -4.95 24.38
C ASN A 10 17.35 -4.34 23.72
N CYS A 11 16.48 -5.21 23.16
CA CYS A 11 15.27 -4.84 22.45
C CYS A 11 14.12 -5.78 22.81
N GLN A 12 12.92 -5.26 22.64
CA GLN A 12 11.71 -6.07 22.50
C GLN A 12 11.47 -6.31 21.00
N LEU A 13 11.02 -7.49 20.62
CA LEU A 13 10.69 -7.79 19.23
C LEU A 13 9.19 -8.02 19.09
N ALA A 14 8.58 -7.45 18.07
CA ALA A 14 7.30 -7.88 17.52
C ALA A 14 7.58 -8.44 16.12
N THR A 15 7.87 -9.74 16.06
CA THR A 15 8.38 -10.38 14.84
C THR A 15 7.33 -10.46 13.74
N MET A 16 6.07 -10.37 14.09
CA MET A 16 4.90 -10.51 13.19
C MET A 16 4.87 -11.83 12.39
N ARG A 17 5.65 -12.84 12.82
CA ARG A 17 5.66 -14.15 12.18
C ARG A 17 4.35 -14.88 12.47
N ALA A 18 3.76 -15.48 11.42
CA ALA A 18 2.49 -16.19 11.53
C ALA A 18 2.60 -17.52 12.32
N ASP A 19 3.79 -18.09 12.37
CA ASP A 19 4.12 -19.35 13.06
C ASP A 19 4.67 -19.15 14.49
N ALA A 20 4.87 -17.89 14.92
CA ALA A 20 5.35 -17.60 16.26
C ALA A 20 4.22 -17.75 17.30
N PRO A 21 4.53 -18.22 18.51
CA PRO A 21 3.54 -18.31 19.59
C PRO A 21 3.14 -16.93 20.12
N GLY A 22 1.85 -16.79 20.45
CA GLY A 22 1.31 -15.59 21.09
C GLY A 22 1.12 -14.41 20.14
N PRO A 23 0.52 -13.31 20.66
CA PRO A 23 0.27 -12.10 19.89
C PRO A 23 1.55 -11.46 19.39
N TYR A 24 1.54 -10.90 18.17
CA TYR A 24 2.65 -10.22 17.50
C TYR A 24 3.91 -11.08 17.28
N GLY A 25 3.96 -12.35 17.72
CA GLY A 25 5.21 -13.10 17.83
C GLY A 25 6.22 -12.36 18.73
N GLN A 26 5.77 -11.89 19.89
CA GLN A 26 6.54 -11.01 20.78
C GLN A 26 7.68 -11.75 21.48
N VAL A 27 8.85 -11.09 21.60
CA VAL A 27 10.01 -11.53 22.39
C VAL A 27 10.47 -10.37 23.26
N GLU A 28 10.48 -10.54 24.60
CA GLU A 28 10.80 -9.47 25.54
C GLU A 28 12.30 -9.10 25.59
N ASP A 29 13.19 -10.11 25.65
CA ASP A 29 14.64 -9.95 25.57
C ASP A 29 15.11 -10.53 24.25
N GLY A 30 15.00 -9.73 23.20
CA GLY A 30 15.25 -10.11 21.83
C GLY A 30 16.68 -9.88 21.37
N ALA A 31 17.05 -10.60 20.32
CA ALA A 31 18.19 -10.29 19.49
C ALA A 31 17.85 -10.47 18.00
N LEU A 32 18.49 -9.69 17.16
CA LEU A 32 18.34 -9.68 15.72
C LEU A 32 19.73 -9.66 15.09
N LEU A 33 20.03 -10.66 14.25
CA LEU A 33 21.28 -10.73 13.51
C LEU A 33 21.03 -10.44 12.03
N VAL A 34 21.73 -9.46 11.50
CA VAL A 34 21.60 -8.99 10.11
C VAL A 34 22.89 -9.35 9.37
N ASP A 35 22.74 -9.98 8.21
CA ASP A 35 23.83 -10.25 7.27
C ASP A 35 23.51 -9.57 5.92
N GLY A 36 24.18 -8.46 5.67
CA GLY A 36 23.88 -7.64 4.52
C GLY A 36 22.44 -7.11 4.50
N GLU A 37 21.65 -7.49 3.49
CA GLU A 37 20.26 -7.05 3.33
C GLU A 37 19.24 -8.04 3.94
N THR A 38 19.70 -9.06 4.70
CA THR A 38 18.82 -10.11 5.24
C THR A 38 18.96 -10.29 6.75
N ILE A 39 17.85 -10.67 7.39
CA ILE A 39 17.84 -11.13 8.78
C ILE A 39 18.26 -12.59 8.77
N SER A 40 19.43 -12.88 9.30
CA SER A 40 19.98 -14.24 9.38
C SER A 40 19.54 -14.99 10.65
N TRP A 41 19.15 -14.24 11.70
CA TRP A 41 18.61 -14.82 12.93
C TRP A 41 17.75 -13.79 13.68
N VAL A 42 16.67 -14.26 14.32
CA VAL A 42 15.77 -13.44 15.16
C VAL A 42 15.13 -14.33 16.23
N GLY A 43 15.13 -13.88 17.49
CA GLY A 43 14.50 -14.61 18.58
C GLY A 43 14.97 -14.17 19.97
N PRO A 44 14.72 -14.99 21.01
CA PRO A 44 15.22 -14.71 22.36
C PRO A 44 16.74 -14.66 22.41
N ARG A 45 17.31 -13.60 22.95
CA ARG A 45 18.76 -13.38 23.03
C ARG A 45 19.51 -14.58 23.64
N ALA A 46 18.93 -15.21 24.66
CA ALA A 46 19.53 -16.39 25.31
C ALA A 46 19.65 -17.62 24.39
N GLN A 47 18.93 -17.65 23.26
CA GLN A 47 18.94 -18.74 22.28
C GLN A 47 19.85 -18.43 21.07
N LEU A 48 20.47 -17.25 21.00
CA LEU A 48 21.36 -16.91 19.90
C LEU A 48 22.65 -17.74 20.00
N PRO A 49 22.98 -18.57 18.99
CA PRO A 49 24.21 -19.32 18.98
C PRO A 49 25.44 -18.39 18.89
N ALA A 50 26.35 -18.48 19.83
CA ALA A 50 27.52 -17.60 19.92
C ALA A 50 28.36 -17.58 18.61
N GLN A 51 28.42 -18.72 17.91
CA GLN A 51 29.12 -18.84 16.64
C GLN A 51 28.55 -17.98 15.53
N LEU A 52 27.23 -17.77 15.52
CA LEU A 52 26.54 -16.92 14.51
C LEU A 52 26.85 -15.44 14.75
N ALA A 53 27.02 -15.03 16.00
CA ALA A 53 27.29 -13.64 16.35
C ALA A 53 28.81 -13.27 16.35
N ALA A 54 29.67 -14.23 16.09
CA ALA A 54 31.11 -14.02 16.12
C ALA A 54 31.55 -12.99 15.06
N GLY A 55 32.18 -11.90 15.51
CA GLY A 55 32.66 -10.82 14.63
C GLY A 55 31.57 -9.82 14.21
N ALA A 56 30.35 -9.93 14.72
CA ALA A 56 29.28 -8.98 14.44
C ALA A 56 29.56 -7.62 15.09
N THR A 57 29.20 -6.53 14.40
CA THR A 57 29.10 -5.21 15.00
C THR A 57 27.88 -5.15 15.90
N HIS A 58 28.07 -4.79 17.16
CA HIS A 58 27.00 -4.74 18.15
C HIS A 58 26.29 -3.39 18.15
N HIS A 59 24.96 -3.43 18.15
CA HIS A 59 24.06 -2.30 18.32
C HIS A 59 23.19 -2.51 19.56
N ASP A 60 23.24 -1.57 20.50
CA ASP A 60 22.33 -1.53 21.65
C ASP A 60 21.06 -0.75 21.25
N ALA A 61 19.92 -1.43 21.24
CA ALA A 61 18.64 -0.81 20.91
C ALA A 61 18.00 -0.03 22.07
N GLY A 62 18.65 0.03 23.24
CA GLY A 62 18.19 0.85 24.38
C GLY A 62 16.84 0.45 24.97
N GLY A 63 16.41 -0.78 24.81
CA GLY A 63 15.09 -1.26 25.24
C GLY A 63 13.96 -0.99 24.21
N ALA A 64 14.27 -0.45 23.04
CA ALA A 64 13.29 -0.15 22.00
C ALA A 64 12.51 -1.39 21.55
N LEU A 65 11.28 -1.16 21.12
CA LEU A 65 10.52 -2.16 20.36
C LEU A 65 11.01 -2.17 18.91
N ILE A 66 11.29 -3.35 18.38
CA ILE A 66 11.61 -3.56 16.96
C ILE A 66 10.46 -4.29 16.28
N THR A 67 10.00 -3.73 15.16
CA THR A 67 9.03 -4.36 14.24
C THR A 67 9.65 -4.53 12.87
N PRO A 68 9.10 -5.39 11.98
CA PRO A 68 9.39 -5.30 10.56
C PRO A 68 9.15 -3.88 10.03
N GLY A 69 9.85 -3.49 8.98
CA GLY A 69 9.59 -2.26 8.26
C GLY A 69 8.15 -2.20 7.76
N LEU A 70 7.54 -1.03 7.84
CA LEU A 70 6.15 -0.86 7.44
C LEU A 70 6.01 -0.85 5.91
N ILE A 71 4.87 -1.34 5.44
CA ILE A 71 4.55 -1.45 4.01
C ILE A 71 3.23 -0.73 3.74
N ASP A 72 3.27 0.28 2.89
CA ASP A 72 2.07 0.95 2.37
C ASP A 72 1.72 0.36 1.00
N CYS A 73 0.76 -0.56 0.97
CA CYS A 73 0.49 -1.41 -0.18
C CYS A 73 -0.58 -0.87 -1.15
N HIS A 74 -0.99 0.39 -0.98
CA HIS A 74 -1.95 1.05 -1.85
C HIS A 74 -1.79 2.57 -1.76
N THR A 75 -1.14 3.18 -2.74
CA THR A 75 -1.05 4.63 -2.88
C THR A 75 -1.15 5.08 -4.33
N HIS A 76 -1.58 6.33 -4.54
CA HIS A 76 -1.51 7.05 -5.80
C HIS A 76 -0.59 8.28 -5.62
N LEU A 77 0.56 8.06 -5.00
CA LEU A 77 1.44 9.09 -4.46
C LEU A 77 1.98 10.07 -5.51
N VAL A 78 2.10 9.61 -6.79
CA VAL A 78 2.60 10.46 -7.89
C VAL A 78 1.45 11.12 -8.61
N TYR A 79 1.22 12.38 -8.29
CA TYR A 79 0.23 13.25 -8.93
C TYR A 79 0.67 14.71 -8.91
N GLY A 80 0.16 15.51 -9.85
CA GLY A 80 0.34 16.96 -9.94
C GLY A 80 -0.77 17.73 -9.24
N GLY A 81 -0.43 18.84 -8.63
CA GLY A 81 -1.38 19.73 -7.94
C GLY A 81 -1.91 19.19 -6.63
N ASP A 82 -3.01 19.76 -6.18
CA ASP A 82 -3.78 19.34 -5.00
C ASP A 82 -5.27 19.64 -5.22
N ARG A 83 -6.10 19.24 -4.27
CA ARG A 83 -7.56 19.47 -4.32
C ARG A 83 -8.08 20.21 -3.08
N ALA A 84 -7.23 21.02 -2.41
CA ALA A 84 -7.61 21.76 -1.22
C ALA A 84 -8.73 22.78 -1.51
N HIS A 85 -8.69 23.44 -2.68
CA HIS A 85 -9.78 24.34 -3.10
C HIS A 85 -11.12 23.61 -3.28
N GLU A 86 -11.12 22.41 -3.86
CA GLU A 86 -12.35 21.63 -3.99
C GLU A 86 -12.87 21.18 -2.62
N PHE A 87 -11.97 20.84 -1.70
CA PHE A 87 -12.35 20.54 -0.32
C PHE A 87 -13.02 21.73 0.36
N GLU A 88 -12.48 22.95 0.20
CA GLU A 88 -13.08 24.18 0.70
C GLU A 88 -14.47 24.43 0.09
N LEU A 89 -14.62 24.29 -1.23
CA LEU A 89 -15.90 24.45 -1.92
C LEU A 89 -16.97 23.49 -1.37
N ARG A 90 -16.62 22.21 -1.17
CA ARG A 90 -17.54 21.21 -0.58
C ARG A 90 -18.00 21.60 0.83
N LEU A 91 -17.10 22.10 1.66
CA LEU A 91 -17.43 22.52 3.02
C LEU A 91 -18.27 23.81 3.03
N ASN A 92 -18.16 24.64 2.00
CA ASN A 92 -19.02 25.81 1.78
C ASN A 92 -20.34 25.50 1.06
N GLY A 93 -20.66 24.21 0.85
CA GLY A 93 -21.96 23.76 0.35
C GLY A 93 -22.05 23.54 -1.15
N ALA A 94 -20.94 23.63 -1.90
CA ALA A 94 -20.95 23.26 -3.31
C ALA A 94 -21.24 21.77 -3.48
N SER A 95 -22.14 21.45 -4.41
CA SER A 95 -22.44 20.06 -4.74
C SER A 95 -21.29 19.40 -5.53
N TYR A 96 -21.27 18.07 -5.54
CA TYR A 96 -20.37 17.32 -6.41
C TYR A 96 -20.50 17.71 -7.89
N GLU A 97 -21.75 17.96 -8.33
CA GLU A 97 -22.04 18.38 -9.70
C GLU A 97 -21.49 19.77 -10.03
N ASP A 98 -21.56 20.72 -9.08
CA ASP A 98 -21.01 22.07 -9.28
C ASP A 98 -19.50 22.02 -9.43
N ILE A 99 -18.83 21.23 -8.59
CA ILE A 99 -17.39 21.00 -8.65
C ILE A 99 -17.00 20.32 -9.97
N ALA A 100 -17.72 19.28 -10.38
CA ALA A 100 -17.46 18.57 -11.63
C ALA A 100 -17.66 19.47 -12.86
N ARG A 101 -18.72 20.31 -12.89
CA ARG A 101 -18.96 21.29 -13.96
C ARG A 101 -17.85 22.35 -14.03
N ALA A 102 -17.24 22.70 -12.90
CA ALA A 102 -16.10 23.61 -12.84
C ALA A 102 -14.77 22.95 -13.24
N GLY A 103 -14.80 21.70 -13.72
CA GLY A 103 -13.59 20.95 -14.10
C GLY A 103 -12.84 20.32 -12.95
N GLY A 104 -13.47 20.22 -11.77
CA GLY A 104 -12.92 19.55 -10.58
C GLY A 104 -13.05 18.02 -10.64
N GLY A 105 -12.78 17.39 -9.52
CA GLY A 105 -12.79 15.95 -9.40
C GLY A 105 -11.49 15.31 -9.93
N ILE A 106 -11.56 14.05 -10.36
CA ILE A 106 -10.41 13.34 -10.92
C ILE A 106 -9.86 14.06 -12.17
N ALA A 107 -10.71 14.76 -12.91
CA ALA A 107 -10.33 15.49 -14.12
C ALA A 107 -9.29 16.59 -13.84
N SER A 108 -9.42 17.32 -12.72
CA SER A 108 -8.44 18.34 -12.33
C SER A 108 -7.07 17.73 -12.01
N THR A 109 -7.05 16.59 -11.31
CA THR A 109 -5.81 15.86 -11.02
C THR A 109 -5.17 15.32 -12.31
N VAL A 110 -5.97 14.78 -13.24
CA VAL A 110 -5.47 14.30 -14.54
C VAL A 110 -4.85 15.45 -15.33
N GLN A 111 -5.54 16.59 -15.41
CA GLN A 111 -5.02 17.78 -16.10
C GLN A 111 -3.70 18.25 -15.50
N ALA A 112 -3.63 18.41 -14.18
CA ALA A 112 -2.43 18.85 -13.48
C ALA A 112 -1.26 17.86 -13.64
N THR A 113 -1.54 16.54 -13.56
CA THR A 113 -0.53 15.50 -13.73
C THR A 113 -0.01 15.43 -15.17
N ARG A 114 -0.89 15.58 -16.16
CA ARG A 114 -0.48 15.64 -17.58
C ARG A 114 0.37 16.86 -17.88
N ALA A 115 0.02 18.02 -17.33
CA ALA A 115 0.73 19.29 -17.54
C ALA A 115 2.10 19.33 -16.87
N ALA A 116 2.27 18.67 -15.73
CA ALA A 116 3.52 18.68 -14.98
C ALA A 116 4.65 17.94 -15.71
N THR A 117 5.88 18.47 -15.64
CA THR A 117 7.08 17.77 -16.12
C THR A 117 7.44 16.61 -15.17
N PRO A 118 8.28 15.64 -15.59
CA PRO A 118 8.78 14.59 -14.70
C PRO A 118 9.43 15.15 -13.42
N GLU A 119 10.24 16.22 -13.55
CA GLU A 119 10.95 16.88 -12.45
C GLU A 119 9.96 17.54 -11.47
N GLN A 120 8.90 18.15 -11.99
CA GLN A 120 7.82 18.73 -11.17
C GLN A 120 7.04 17.63 -10.43
N LEU A 121 6.70 16.52 -11.08
CA LEU A 121 6.05 15.39 -10.43
C LEU A 121 6.94 14.78 -9.35
N LEU A 122 8.24 14.60 -9.62
CA LEU A 122 9.20 14.10 -8.66
C LEU A 122 9.29 15.02 -7.44
N SER A 123 9.45 16.33 -7.64
CA SER A 123 9.56 17.30 -6.57
C SER A 123 8.30 17.41 -5.71
N GLN A 124 7.11 17.26 -6.30
CA GLN A 124 5.84 17.28 -5.59
C GLN A 124 5.58 15.96 -4.84
N SER A 125 6.05 14.82 -5.35
CA SER A 125 5.85 13.51 -4.75
C SER A 125 6.83 13.20 -3.61
N LEU A 126 8.04 13.73 -3.68
CA LEU A 126 9.11 13.49 -2.70
C LEU A 126 8.73 13.87 -1.25
N PRO A 127 8.08 15.00 -0.95
CA PRO A 127 7.61 15.30 0.41
C PRO A 127 6.60 14.27 0.94
N ARG A 128 5.69 13.77 0.08
CA ARG A 128 4.69 12.76 0.45
C ARG A 128 5.37 11.43 0.79
N LEU A 129 6.32 11.00 -0.05
CA LEU A 129 7.10 9.79 0.21
C LEU A 129 7.92 9.91 1.51
N ARG A 130 8.58 11.05 1.72
CA ARG A 130 9.36 11.30 2.95
C ARG A 130 8.51 11.28 4.21
N ALA A 131 7.26 11.75 4.14
CA ALA A 131 6.33 11.66 5.26
C ALA A 131 5.99 10.20 5.60
N LEU A 132 5.71 9.36 4.59
CA LEU A 132 5.52 7.91 4.80
C LEU A 132 6.78 7.24 5.36
N MET A 133 7.95 7.55 4.84
CA MET A 133 9.23 7.04 5.36
C MET A 133 9.48 7.49 6.80
N ALA A 134 9.07 8.71 7.18
CA ALA A 134 9.14 9.18 8.56
C ALA A 134 8.25 8.36 9.50
N ASP A 135 7.19 7.74 9.01
CA ASP A 135 6.37 6.78 9.76
C ASP A 135 6.96 5.36 9.79
N GLY A 136 8.15 5.14 9.23
CA GLY A 136 8.80 3.82 9.22
C GLY A 136 8.46 2.96 8.01
N VAL A 137 7.89 3.54 6.95
CA VAL A 137 7.62 2.81 5.69
C VAL A 137 8.93 2.52 4.97
N THR A 138 9.18 1.27 4.68
CA THR A 138 10.34 0.75 3.92
C THR A 138 9.97 0.19 2.56
N THR A 139 8.67 -0.04 2.32
CA THR A 139 8.14 -0.47 1.02
C THR A 139 6.84 0.26 0.73
N VAL A 140 6.68 0.80 -0.48
CA VAL A 140 5.47 1.50 -0.90
C VAL A 140 5.04 1.03 -2.28
N GLU A 141 3.73 0.81 -2.46
CA GLU A 141 3.13 0.68 -3.79
C GLU A 141 2.74 2.06 -4.31
N ILE A 142 3.09 2.35 -5.54
CA ILE A 142 2.67 3.56 -6.24
C ILE A 142 1.92 3.17 -7.51
N LYS A 143 0.62 3.42 -7.52
CA LYS A 143 -0.26 3.24 -8.67
C LYS A 143 -0.17 4.47 -9.59
N SER A 144 -0.18 4.26 -10.90
CA SER A 144 -0.47 5.30 -11.88
C SER A 144 -1.98 5.61 -11.95
N GLY A 145 -2.50 6.09 -13.07
CA GLY A 145 -3.93 6.27 -13.28
C GLY A 145 -4.41 7.73 -13.26
N TYR A 146 -3.49 8.68 -13.23
CA TYR A 146 -3.77 10.10 -13.50
C TYR A 146 -3.18 10.58 -14.83
N GLY A 147 -2.52 9.70 -15.57
CA GLY A 147 -2.04 9.98 -16.92
C GLY A 147 -3.11 9.71 -17.98
N LEU A 148 -3.75 8.54 -17.89
CA LEU A 148 -4.83 8.04 -18.75
C LEU A 148 -4.50 8.05 -20.25
N ALA A 149 -3.20 8.08 -20.60
CA ALA A 149 -2.66 7.97 -21.95
C ALA A 149 -1.20 7.50 -21.84
N LEU A 150 -0.72 6.72 -22.83
CA LEU A 150 0.58 6.05 -22.77
C LEU A 150 1.73 6.96 -22.33
N ALA A 151 1.87 8.14 -22.93
CA ALA A 151 2.96 9.06 -22.60
C ALA A 151 2.92 9.56 -21.17
N HIS A 152 1.71 9.77 -20.62
CA HIS A 152 1.53 10.29 -19.27
C HIS A 152 1.56 9.19 -18.21
N GLU A 153 1.04 7.99 -18.49
CA GLU A 153 1.18 6.82 -17.64
C GLU A 153 2.65 6.41 -17.50
N ARG A 154 3.38 6.35 -18.65
CA ARG A 154 4.84 6.14 -18.66
C ARG A 154 5.57 7.15 -17.77
N LYS A 155 5.24 8.44 -17.92
CA LYS A 155 5.83 9.52 -17.11
C LYS A 155 5.61 9.28 -15.60
N THR A 156 4.38 8.99 -15.20
CA THR A 156 4.01 8.75 -13.80
C THR A 156 4.74 7.54 -13.21
N LEU A 157 4.75 6.42 -13.94
CA LEU A 157 5.45 5.19 -13.52
C LEU A 157 6.97 5.38 -13.47
N SER A 158 7.55 6.12 -14.42
CA SER A 158 8.98 6.45 -14.41
C SER A 158 9.37 7.30 -13.21
N VAL A 159 8.54 8.27 -12.84
CA VAL A 159 8.75 9.08 -11.62
C VAL A 159 8.65 8.21 -10.36
N ALA A 160 7.71 7.26 -10.32
CA ALA A 160 7.60 6.31 -9.20
C ALA A 160 8.87 5.44 -9.06
N ARG A 161 9.42 4.93 -10.17
CA ARG A 161 10.71 4.20 -10.17
C ARG A 161 11.87 5.09 -9.71
N GLU A 162 11.90 6.35 -10.14
CA GLU A 162 12.96 7.29 -9.75
C GLU A 162 12.93 7.61 -8.25
N LEU A 163 11.74 7.69 -7.64
CA LEU A 163 11.60 7.80 -6.19
C LEU A 163 12.27 6.62 -5.46
N GLY A 164 12.02 5.38 -5.90
CA GLY A 164 12.66 4.20 -5.31
C GLY A 164 14.17 4.11 -5.57
N ARG A 165 14.65 4.68 -6.68
CA ARG A 165 16.08 4.71 -7.00
C ARG A 165 16.84 5.74 -6.15
N THR A 166 16.19 6.83 -5.75
CA THR A 166 16.83 7.98 -5.09
C THR A 166 16.57 8.06 -3.59
N GLN A 167 15.60 7.31 -3.07
CA GLN A 167 15.29 7.27 -1.65
C GLN A 167 15.50 5.85 -1.10
N PRO A 168 15.84 5.68 0.20
CA PRO A 168 16.00 4.38 0.84
C PRO A 168 14.64 3.74 1.15
N VAL A 169 13.92 3.35 0.10
CA VAL A 169 12.61 2.70 0.14
C VAL A 169 12.44 1.83 -1.09
N ASP A 170 11.79 0.68 -0.93
CA ASP A 170 11.43 -0.17 -2.07
C ASP A 170 10.10 0.30 -2.67
N VAL A 171 10.09 0.60 -3.97
CA VAL A 171 8.90 1.06 -4.69
C VAL A 171 8.39 -0.03 -5.61
N ARG A 172 7.13 -0.43 -5.42
CA ARG A 172 6.39 -1.29 -6.34
C ARG A 172 5.45 -0.43 -7.17
N THR A 173 5.48 -0.61 -8.48
CA THR A 173 4.66 0.21 -9.40
C THR A 173 3.52 -0.60 -9.95
N THR A 174 2.31 -0.04 -9.88
CA THR A 174 1.09 -0.66 -10.41
C THR A 174 0.50 0.22 -11.50
N PHE A 175 0.29 -0.37 -12.68
CA PHE A 175 -0.39 0.32 -13.77
C PHE A 175 -1.89 0.32 -13.54
N LEU A 176 -2.49 1.50 -13.43
CA LEU A 176 -3.91 1.73 -13.24
C LEU A 176 -4.49 2.59 -14.39
N GLY A 177 -4.22 2.20 -15.65
CA GLY A 177 -4.81 2.90 -16.80
C GLY A 177 -6.35 2.88 -16.79
N ALA A 178 -6.94 1.81 -16.29
CA ALA A 178 -8.39 1.69 -16.09
C ALA A 178 -8.87 2.33 -14.78
N HIS A 179 -8.52 3.60 -14.52
CA HIS A 179 -8.93 4.37 -13.35
C HIS A 179 -10.16 5.25 -13.64
N ALA A 180 -10.14 5.96 -14.75
CA ALA A 180 -11.27 6.76 -15.24
C ALA A 180 -11.20 6.86 -16.76
N VAL A 181 -12.33 7.18 -17.38
CA VAL A 181 -12.39 7.45 -18.84
C VAL A 181 -11.99 8.90 -19.07
N PRO A 182 -10.90 9.17 -19.82
CA PRO A 182 -10.48 10.54 -20.08
C PRO A 182 -11.40 11.24 -21.08
N PRO A 183 -11.44 12.59 -21.12
CA PRO A 183 -12.35 13.36 -21.95
C PRO A 183 -12.28 13.01 -23.43
N GLU A 184 -11.13 12.68 -23.96
CA GLU A 184 -10.93 12.29 -25.38
C GLU A 184 -11.65 10.97 -25.76
N PHE A 185 -12.06 10.18 -24.76
CA PHE A 185 -12.84 8.95 -24.93
C PHE A 185 -14.24 9.05 -24.33
N ALA A 186 -14.74 10.24 -24.05
CA ALA A 186 -16.08 10.42 -23.48
C ALA A 186 -17.14 9.73 -24.36
N GLY A 187 -17.94 8.84 -23.75
CA GLY A 187 -18.94 8.04 -24.45
C GLY A 187 -18.39 6.84 -25.26
N HIS A 188 -17.09 6.60 -25.23
CA HIS A 188 -16.43 5.52 -25.96
C HIS A 188 -15.56 4.66 -25.02
N THR A 189 -16.12 4.21 -23.90
CA THR A 189 -15.40 3.48 -22.85
C THR A 189 -14.71 2.23 -23.36
N ASP A 190 -15.35 1.45 -24.25
CA ASP A 190 -14.74 0.23 -24.80
C ASP A 190 -13.50 0.53 -25.67
N ALA A 191 -13.54 1.63 -26.42
CA ALA A 191 -12.35 2.08 -27.16
C ALA A 191 -11.22 2.52 -26.21
N TYR A 192 -11.57 3.11 -25.07
CA TYR A 192 -10.57 3.43 -24.05
C TYR A 192 -10.00 2.17 -23.38
N VAL A 193 -10.82 1.15 -23.10
CA VAL A 193 -10.35 -0.15 -22.58
C VAL A 193 -9.35 -0.77 -23.55
N GLN A 194 -9.60 -0.72 -24.86
CA GLN A 194 -8.63 -1.18 -25.83
C GLN A 194 -7.33 -0.38 -25.78
N ALA A 195 -7.41 0.95 -25.64
CA ALA A 195 -6.21 1.79 -25.48
C ALA A 195 -5.42 1.44 -24.21
N VAL A 196 -6.10 1.13 -23.09
CA VAL A 196 -5.46 0.65 -21.85
C VAL A 196 -4.73 -0.69 -22.09
N ILE A 197 -5.37 -1.63 -22.79
CA ILE A 197 -4.78 -2.91 -23.16
C ILE A 197 -3.53 -2.71 -24.03
N ASP A 198 -3.58 -1.79 -25.02
CA ASP A 198 -2.47 -1.50 -25.91
C ASP A 198 -1.27 -0.82 -25.21
N MET A 199 -1.49 -0.12 -24.08
CA MET A 199 -0.42 0.46 -23.26
C MET A 199 0.39 -0.60 -22.51
N LEU A 200 -0.25 -1.70 -22.07
CA LEU A 200 0.35 -2.70 -21.18
C LEU A 200 1.65 -3.31 -21.71
N PRO A 201 1.71 -3.87 -22.94
CA PRO A 201 2.93 -4.49 -23.43
C PRO A 201 4.09 -3.50 -23.56
N VAL A 202 3.79 -2.24 -23.86
CA VAL A 202 4.81 -1.18 -23.98
C VAL A 202 5.41 -0.87 -22.61
N LEU A 203 4.55 -0.59 -21.62
CA LEU A 203 4.99 -0.23 -20.26
C LEU A 203 5.67 -1.42 -19.56
N HIS A 204 5.20 -2.64 -19.82
CA HIS A 204 5.82 -3.87 -19.30
C HIS A 204 7.22 -4.09 -19.88
N ALA A 205 7.38 -3.94 -21.19
CA ALA A 205 8.68 -4.08 -21.84
C ALA A 205 9.72 -3.06 -21.36
N GLU A 206 9.26 -1.89 -20.90
CA GLU A 206 10.10 -0.86 -20.29
C GLU A 206 10.42 -1.12 -18.79
N GLY A 207 9.92 -2.22 -18.21
CA GLY A 207 10.14 -2.57 -16.79
C GLY A 207 9.43 -1.63 -15.81
N LEU A 208 8.37 -0.96 -16.24
CA LEU A 208 7.65 0.04 -15.46
C LEU A 208 6.46 -0.53 -14.67
N VAL A 209 6.09 -1.80 -14.87
CA VAL A 209 4.87 -2.38 -14.29
C VAL A 209 5.20 -3.65 -13.52
N ASP A 210 4.90 -3.66 -12.20
CA ASP A 210 4.97 -4.86 -11.36
C ASP A 210 3.61 -5.55 -11.23
N ALA A 211 2.51 -4.77 -11.31
CA ALA A 211 1.13 -5.27 -11.24
C ALA A 211 0.19 -4.38 -12.06
N VAL A 212 -1.01 -4.88 -12.33
CA VAL A 212 -2.07 -4.15 -13.04
C VAL A 212 -3.28 -4.03 -12.13
N ASP A 213 -3.93 -2.86 -12.14
CA ASP A 213 -5.12 -2.58 -11.35
C ASP A 213 -6.22 -1.95 -12.23
N ALA A 214 -7.44 -2.00 -11.76
CA ALA A 214 -8.59 -1.35 -12.39
C ALA A 214 -9.56 -0.85 -11.33
N PHE A 215 -10.35 0.16 -11.66
CA PHE A 215 -11.46 0.65 -10.83
C PHE A 215 -12.78 0.08 -11.36
N CYS A 216 -13.23 -1.01 -10.74
CA CYS A 216 -14.45 -1.73 -11.13
C CYS A 216 -15.65 -1.20 -10.34
N GLU A 217 -16.32 -0.21 -10.89
CA GLU A 217 -17.47 0.44 -10.26
C GLU A 217 -18.46 0.98 -11.31
N ARG A 218 -19.70 1.22 -10.89
CA ARG A 218 -20.76 1.77 -11.76
C ARG A 218 -20.39 3.08 -12.44
N ILE A 219 -19.53 3.86 -11.80
CA ILE A 219 -19.08 5.17 -12.30
C ILE A 219 -17.79 5.10 -13.13
N ALA A 220 -17.18 3.92 -13.25
CA ALA A 220 -15.91 3.73 -13.93
C ALA A 220 -15.99 2.57 -14.94
N PHE A 221 -15.46 1.40 -14.60
CA PHE A 221 -15.41 0.25 -15.51
C PHE A 221 -16.31 -0.89 -15.01
N SER A 222 -16.98 -1.55 -15.94
CA SER A 222 -17.76 -2.76 -15.66
C SER A 222 -16.84 -3.97 -15.41
N THR A 223 -17.42 -5.02 -14.82
CA THR A 223 -16.71 -6.29 -14.64
C THR A 223 -16.22 -6.89 -15.97
N GLU A 224 -16.99 -6.73 -17.07
CA GLU A 224 -16.56 -7.24 -18.38
C GLU A 224 -15.38 -6.44 -18.96
N GLN A 225 -15.40 -5.13 -18.83
CA GLN A 225 -14.27 -4.27 -19.22
C GLN A 225 -13.02 -4.56 -18.38
N THR A 226 -13.19 -4.73 -17.07
CA THR A 226 -12.11 -5.14 -16.14
C THR A 226 -11.55 -6.51 -16.53
N ARG A 227 -12.41 -7.47 -16.91
CA ARG A 227 -11.98 -8.79 -17.38
C ARG A 227 -11.05 -8.71 -18.58
N GLN A 228 -11.33 -7.83 -19.54
CA GLN A 228 -10.49 -7.64 -20.73
C GLN A 228 -9.09 -7.12 -20.35
N VAL A 229 -9.01 -6.13 -19.47
CA VAL A 229 -7.76 -5.59 -18.95
C VAL A 229 -6.96 -6.67 -18.20
N PHE A 230 -7.62 -7.46 -17.34
CA PHE A 230 -6.97 -8.51 -16.57
C PHE A 230 -6.50 -9.69 -17.44
N ALA A 231 -7.25 -10.04 -18.48
CA ALA A 231 -6.82 -11.05 -19.44
C ALA A 231 -5.54 -10.60 -20.18
N ALA A 232 -5.45 -9.33 -20.56
CA ALA A 232 -4.24 -8.78 -21.18
C ALA A 232 -3.06 -8.76 -20.19
N ALA A 233 -3.28 -8.40 -18.93
CA ALA A 233 -2.25 -8.46 -17.90
C ALA A 233 -1.73 -9.90 -17.68
N GLN A 234 -2.65 -10.86 -17.57
CA GLN A 234 -2.31 -12.27 -17.39
C GLN A 234 -1.53 -12.85 -18.57
N ALA A 235 -1.85 -12.44 -19.81
CA ALA A 235 -1.10 -12.84 -21.00
C ALA A 235 0.37 -12.38 -20.99
N LEU A 236 0.66 -11.31 -20.24
CA LEU A 236 2.02 -10.80 -19.99
C LEU A 236 2.66 -11.36 -18.71
N GLY A 237 1.96 -12.24 -17.97
CA GLY A 237 2.43 -12.78 -16.70
C GLY A 237 2.40 -11.75 -15.56
N LEU A 238 1.68 -10.65 -15.71
CA LEU A 238 1.54 -9.62 -14.70
C LEU A 238 0.43 -9.98 -13.69
N PRO A 239 0.69 -9.87 -12.37
CA PRO A 239 -0.35 -10.03 -11.36
C PRO A 239 -1.35 -8.88 -11.42
N VAL A 240 -2.56 -9.13 -10.90
CA VAL A 240 -3.63 -8.15 -10.90
C VAL A 240 -4.08 -7.81 -9.47
N LYS A 241 -4.63 -6.62 -9.31
CA LYS A 241 -5.27 -6.06 -8.12
C LYS A 241 -6.57 -5.38 -8.54
N LEU A 242 -7.46 -5.02 -7.62
CA LEU A 242 -8.70 -4.37 -7.98
C LEU A 242 -9.18 -3.39 -6.92
N HIS A 243 -9.49 -2.15 -7.30
CA HIS A 243 -10.41 -1.30 -6.55
C HIS A 243 -11.82 -1.87 -6.77
N ALA A 244 -12.40 -2.41 -5.71
CA ALA A 244 -13.63 -3.20 -5.79
C ALA A 244 -14.60 -2.87 -4.67
N GLU A 245 -15.90 -2.92 -4.99
CA GLU A 245 -16.98 -2.82 -4.01
C GLU A 245 -16.85 -1.62 -3.07
N GLN A 246 -16.31 -0.50 -3.55
CA GLN A 246 -16.22 0.75 -2.79
C GLN A 246 -17.57 1.45 -2.69
N LEU A 247 -18.30 1.58 -3.81
CA LEU A 247 -19.54 2.33 -3.92
C LEU A 247 -20.76 1.43 -4.19
N SER A 248 -20.54 0.21 -4.65
CA SER A 248 -21.56 -0.76 -4.99
C SER A 248 -21.01 -2.18 -5.03
N ASP A 249 -21.87 -3.17 -4.85
CA ASP A 249 -21.55 -4.56 -5.16
C ASP A 249 -21.64 -4.77 -6.68
N SER A 250 -20.50 -4.84 -7.33
CA SER A 250 -20.37 -5.07 -8.78
C SER A 250 -19.86 -6.49 -9.10
N ALA A 251 -19.72 -7.35 -8.11
CA ALA A 251 -19.05 -8.66 -8.19
C ALA A 251 -17.60 -8.58 -8.70
N GLY A 252 -16.94 -7.44 -8.51
CA GLY A 252 -15.56 -7.20 -8.91
C GLY A 252 -14.58 -8.08 -8.15
N ALA A 253 -14.78 -8.26 -6.83
CA ALA A 253 -13.94 -9.15 -6.02
C ALA A 253 -14.02 -10.61 -6.47
N GLN A 254 -15.20 -11.09 -6.91
CA GLN A 254 -15.36 -12.42 -7.50
C GLN A 254 -14.59 -12.53 -8.81
N LEU A 255 -14.70 -11.51 -9.66
CA LEU A 255 -13.94 -11.43 -10.91
C LEU A 255 -12.42 -11.45 -10.61
N ALA A 256 -11.94 -10.56 -9.75
CA ALA A 256 -10.53 -10.46 -9.40
C ALA A 256 -9.97 -11.78 -8.84
N ALA A 257 -10.73 -12.44 -7.95
CA ALA A 257 -10.40 -13.74 -7.41
C ALA A 257 -10.27 -14.82 -8.51
N SER A 258 -11.10 -14.77 -9.56
CA SER A 258 -11.01 -15.71 -10.69
C SER A 258 -9.71 -15.56 -11.50
N PHE A 259 -9.05 -14.41 -11.42
CA PHE A 259 -7.72 -14.14 -11.99
C PHE A 259 -6.58 -14.34 -10.99
N GLY A 260 -6.87 -14.81 -9.77
CA GLY A 260 -5.86 -14.96 -8.71
C GLY A 260 -5.29 -13.63 -8.24
N ALA A 261 -6.12 -12.58 -8.17
CA ALA A 261 -5.69 -11.24 -7.79
C ALA A 261 -4.94 -11.24 -6.45
N GLN A 262 -3.87 -10.46 -6.36
CA GLN A 262 -3.11 -10.28 -5.12
C GLN A 262 -3.95 -9.61 -4.04
N SER A 263 -4.74 -8.61 -4.41
CA SER A 263 -5.65 -7.92 -3.48
C SER A 263 -6.92 -7.43 -4.17
N CYS A 264 -7.95 -7.20 -3.34
CA CYS A 264 -9.09 -6.37 -3.63
C CYS A 264 -9.16 -5.28 -2.57
N ASP A 265 -9.31 -4.04 -2.99
CA ASP A 265 -9.05 -2.87 -2.18
C ASP A 265 -10.36 -2.07 -2.00
N HIS A 266 -10.58 -1.40 -0.86
CA HIS A 266 -11.80 -0.76 -0.34
C HIS A 266 -12.78 -1.73 0.33
N LEU A 267 -13.73 -2.33 -0.41
CA LEU A 267 -14.58 -3.46 0.01
C LEU A 267 -15.77 -3.11 0.93
N GLU A 268 -16.19 -1.85 1.00
CA GLU A 268 -17.34 -1.44 1.82
C GLU A 268 -18.63 -2.17 1.45
N TRP A 269 -18.77 -2.56 0.17
CA TRP A 269 -19.94 -3.25 -0.38
C TRP A 269 -19.70 -4.74 -0.68
N LEU A 270 -18.62 -5.31 -0.16
CA LEU A 270 -18.27 -6.71 -0.41
C LEU A 270 -19.39 -7.67 0.04
N SER A 271 -19.80 -8.55 -0.87
CA SER A 271 -20.72 -9.67 -0.58
C SER A 271 -20.03 -10.87 0.03
N ASP A 272 -20.82 -11.80 0.61
CA ASP A 272 -20.29 -13.06 1.17
C ASP A 272 -19.67 -13.94 0.08
N GLU A 273 -20.26 -13.96 -1.11
CA GLU A 273 -19.74 -14.67 -2.29
C GLU A 273 -18.39 -14.09 -2.72
N GLY A 274 -18.23 -12.76 -2.69
CA GLY A 274 -16.96 -12.08 -2.96
C GLY A 274 -15.90 -12.45 -1.94
N ALA A 275 -16.23 -12.40 -0.65
CA ALA A 275 -15.31 -12.79 0.42
C ALA A 275 -14.90 -14.29 0.32
N LEU A 276 -15.83 -15.16 -0.01
CA LEU A 276 -15.53 -16.58 -0.21
C LEU A 276 -14.62 -16.82 -1.42
N ALA A 277 -14.83 -16.08 -2.52
CA ALA A 277 -13.98 -16.15 -3.71
C ALA A 277 -12.55 -15.66 -3.39
N MET A 278 -12.41 -14.54 -2.68
CA MET A 278 -11.12 -14.01 -2.22
C MET A 278 -10.38 -15.00 -1.32
N ALA A 279 -11.10 -15.62 -0.35
CA ALA A 279 -10.52 -16.64 0.53
C ALA A 279 -9.95 -17.82 -0.24
N LYS A 280 -10.68 -18.33 -1.23
CA LYS A 280 -10.25 -19.45 -2.09
C LYS A 280 -9.05 -19.09 -2.97
N ALA A 281 -9.03 -17.89 -3.51
CA ALA A 281 -7.92 -17.38 -4.33
C ALA A 281 -6.69 -17.02 -3.49
N GLY A 282 -6.86 -16.78 -2.20
CA GLY A 282 -5.82 -16.29 -1.31
C GLY A 282 -5.55 -14.79 -1.48
N SER A 283 -6.49 -14.05 -2.09
CA SER A 283 -6.41 -12.60 -2.24
C SER A 283 -6.49 -11.88 -0.89
N VAL A 284 -5.81 -10.75 -0.78
CA VAL A 284 -5.81 -9.91 0.43
C VAL A 284 -6.89 -8.84 0.33
N ALA A 285 -7.62 -8.60 1.41
CA ALA A 285 -8.50 -7.45 1.55
C ALA A 285 -7.69 -6.24 2.02
N VAL A 286 -7.53 -5.21 1.20
CA VAL A 286 -6.83 -3.98 1.58
C VAL A 286 -7.86 -2.94 1.98
N LEU A 287 -7.91 -2.60 3.27
CA LEU A 287 -8.85 -1.63 3.82
C LEU A 287 -8.20 -0.24 3.90
N LEU A 288 -8.98 0.79 3.59
CA LEU A 288 -8.49 2.15 3.35
C LEU A 288 -9.21 3.15 4.28
N PRO A 289 -8.86 3.15 5.59
CA PRO A 289 -9.59 3.94 6.58
C PRO A 289 -9.49 5.45 6.34
N GLY A 290 -8.43 5.94 5.68
CA GLY A 290 -8.28 7.34 5.30
C GLY A 290 -9.32 7.79 4.28
N ALA A 291 -9.56 6.98 3.24
CA ALA A 291 -10.58 7.24 2.23
C ALA A 291 -11.99 7.19 2.85
N PHE A 292 -12.28 6.17 3.65
CA PHE A 292 -13.53 6.04 4.38
C PHE A 292 -13.84 7.31 5.20
N TYR A 293 -12.87 7.78 5.97
CA TYR A 293 -13.02 8.99 6.79
C TYR A 293 -13.20 10.24 5.95
N PHE A 294 -12.35 10.48 4.98
CA PHE A 294 -12.32 11.71 4.20
C PHE A 294 -13.55 11.88 3.32
N LEU A 295 -14.05 10.77 2.77
CA LEU A 295 -15.31 10.73 2.00
C LEU A 295 -16.55 10.72 2.89
N ARG A 296 -16.39 10.60 4.21
CA ARG A 296 -17.49 10.50 5.18
C ARG A 296 -18.42 9.30 4.87
N GLU A 297 -17.80 8.18 4.48
CA GLU A 297 -18.53 6.95 4.24
C GLU A 297 -19.21 6.47 5.53
N THR A 298 -20.34 5.79 5.36
CA THR A 298 -21.14 5.29 6.48
C THR A 298 -21.21 3.75 6.50
N ARG A 299 -21.01 3.12 5.36
CA ARG A 299 -21.00 1.66 5.25
C ARG A 299 -19.60 1.14 5.51
N LEU A 300 -19.43 0.46 6.63
CA LEU A 300 -18.14 -0.15 7.03
C LEU A 300 -17.81 -1.36 6.15
N PRO A 301 -16.52 -1.58 5.82
CA PRO A 301 -16.10 -2.84 5.24
C PRO A 301 -16.43 -4.00 6.20
N PRO A 302 -16.83 -5.17 5.69
CA PRO A 302 -17.38 -6.26 6.50
C PRO A 302 -16.27 -7.07 7.20
N VAL A 303 -15.55 -6.46 8.13
CA VAL A 303 -14.36 -7.03 8.80
C VAL A 303 -14.65 -8.37 9.46
N GLN A 304 -15.83 -8.52 10.11
CA GLN A 304 -16.15 -9.80 10.75
C GLN A 304 -16.33 -10.92 9.72
N MET A 305 -16.97 -10.64 8.59
CA MET A 305 -17.10 -11.59 7.49
C MET A 305 -15.73 -11.98 6.91
N LEU A 306 -14.81 -11.01 6.75
CA LEU A 306 -13.44 -11.28 6.30
C LEU A 306 -12.70 -12.22 7.27
N ARG A 307 -12.85 -12.02 8.60
CA ARG A 307 -12.31 -12.93 9.63
C ARG A 307 -12.90 -14.32 9.54
N ASP A 308 -14.23 -14.43 9.46
CA ASP A 308 -14.96 -15.71 9.41
C ASP A 308 -14.57 -16.50 8.16
N ARG A 309 -14.35 -15.84 7.03
CA ARG A 309 -13.87 -16.43 5.77
C ARG A 309 -12.36 -16.61 5.71
N ARG A 310 -11.61 -16.14 6.73
CA ARG A 310 -10.13 -16.18 6.78
C ARG A 310 -9.46 -15.45 5.61
N VAL A 311 -10.08 -14.39 5.14
CA VAL A 311 -9.46 -13.48 4.17
C VAL A 311 -8.40 -12.65 4.92
N PRO A 312 -7.14 -12.65 4.47
CA PRO A 312 -6.12 -11.80 5.09
C PRO A 312 -6.44 -10.33 4.88
N ILE A 313 -6.24 -9.50 5.93
CA ILE A 313 -6.56 -8.08 5.92
C ILE A 313 -5.28 -7.27 5.96
N ALA A 314 -5.07 -6.40 4.99
CA ALA A 314 -4.06 -5.34 4.99
C ALA A 314 -4.70 -3.97 5.18
N ILE A 315 -3.87 -2.99 5.53
CA ILE A 315 -4.28 -1.59 5.71
C ILE A 315 -3.30 -0.72 4.92
N SER A 316 -3.81 0.34 4.32
CA SER A 316 -2.98 1.26 3.55
C SER A 316 -3.51 2.69 3.64
N THR A 317 -2.72 3.67 3.18
CA THR A 317 -3.10 5.09 3.24
C THR A 317 -4.06 5.49 2.14
N ASP A 318 -4.04 4.82 1.00
CA ASP A 318 -4.67 5.31 -0.22
C ASP A 318 -4.23 6.74 -0.55
N CYS A 319 -2.97 7.07 -0.29
CA CYS A 319 -2.46 8.45 -0.45
C CYS A 319 -2.74 8.99 -1.86
N ASN A 320 -3.76 9.84 -1.97
CA ASN A 320 -4.21 10.47 -3.20
C ASN A 320 -4.85 11.84 -2.91
N PRO A 321 -4.96 12.75 -3.90
CA PRO A 321 -5.44 14.12 -3.64
C PRO A 321 -6.96 14.20 -3.46
N GLY A 322 -7.72 13.19 -3.88
CA GLY A 322 -9.17 13.24 -3.99
C GLY A 322 -9.92 12.70 -2.79
N SER A 323 -9.59 11.49 -2.39
CA SER A 323 -10.31 10.72 -1.38
C SER A 323 -9.49 10.45 -0.11
N SER A 324 -8.15 10.57 -0.17
CA SER A 324 -7.29 10.31 0.99
C SER A 324 -5.99 11.13 0.92
N PRO A 325 -6.04 12.45 1.13
CA PRO A 325 -4.82 13.29 1.14
C PRO A 325 -4.03 13.07 2.45
N CYS A 326 -3.66 11.80 2.70
CA CYS A 326 -3.03 11.35 3.93
C CYS A 326 -1.68 10.68 3.62
N THR A 327 -0.65 11.08 4.37
CA THR A 327 0.71 10.56 4.27
C THR A 327 1.20 9.97 5.59
N SER A 328 0.27 9.49 6.45
CA SER A 328 0.61 8.85 7.73
C SER A 328 0.02 7.45 7.81
N LEU A 329 0.89 6.45 7.74
CA LEU A 329 0.49 5.06 7.94
C LEU A 329 0.20 4.75 9.41
N LEU A 330 0.87 5.45 10.35
CA LEU A 330 0.58 5.35 11.79
C LEU A 330 -0.84 5.82 12.12
N LEU A 331 -1.33 6.87 11.45
CA LEU A 331 -2.72 7.30 11.59
C LEU A 331 -3.69 6.22 11.09
N MET A 332 -3.33 5.52 10.02
CA MET A 332 -4.15 4.41 9.51
C MET A 332 -4.29 3.27 10.51
N PHE A 333 -3.27 2.99 11.33
CA PHE A 333 -3.39 2.01 12.42
C PHE A 333 -4.50 2.39 13.41
N ASN A 334 -4.49 3.64 13.87
CA ASN A 334 -5.50 4.12 14.82
C ASN A 334 -6.89 4.06 14.20
N MET A 335 -7.04 4.57 12.97
CA MET A 335 -8.32 4.60 12.27
C MET A 335 -8.86 3.20 11.98
N ALA A 336 -8.02 2.25 11.60
CA ALA A 336 -8.43 0.86 11.39
C ALA A 336 -8.92 0.21 12.70
N CYS A 337 -8.26 0.49 13.82
CA CYS A 337 -8.71 0.00 15.13
C CYS A 337 -10.01 0.68 15.58
N THR A 338 -10.11 2.00 15.42
CA THR A 338 -11.24 2.77 15.98
C THR A 338 -12.47 2.71 15.08
N LEU A 339 -12.34 2.81 13.76
CA LEU A 339 -13.44 2.81 12.81
C LEU A 339 -13.83 1.37 12.41
N PHE A 340 -12.86 0.54 12.04
CA PHE A 340 -13.10 -0.79 11.49
C PHE A 340 -13.05 -1.92 12.53
N ARG A 341 -12.69 -1.59 13.78
CA ARG A 341 -12.62 -2.57 14.89
C ARG A 341 -11.60 -3.68 14.65
N LEU A 342 -10.50 -3.39 13.96
CA LEU A 342 -9.36 -4.28 13.96
C LEU A 342 -8.67 -4.25 15.33
N THR A 343 -8.10 -5.40 15.74
CA THR A 343 -7.21 -5.40 16.90
C THR A 343 -5.88 -4.71 16.54
N PRO A 344 -5.13 -4.18 17.51
CA PRO A 344 -3.79 -3.62 17.25
C PRO A 344 -2.83 -4.61 16.58
N GLU A 345 -2.97 -5.92 16.85
CA GLU A 345 -2.19 -6.96 16.19
C GLU A 345 -2.57 -7.12 14.72
N GLU A 346 -3.87 -7.16 14.40
CA GLU A 346 -4.36 -7.21 13.03
C GLU A 346 -3.91 -5.97 12.24
N ALA A 347 -3.95 -4.79 12.87
CA ALA A 347 -3.51 -3.54 12.27
C ALA A 347 -2.00 -3.58 11.94
N LEU A 348 -1.15 -4.02 12.88
CA LEU A 348 0.29 -4.15 12.64
C LEU A 348 0.59 -5.25 11.61
N ALA A 349 -0.12 -6.38 11.64
CA ALA A 349 -0.03 -7.41 10.61
C ALA A 349 -0.45 -6.86 9.23
N GLY A 350 -1.45 -5.99 9.22
CA GLY A 350 -2.02 -5.35 8.03
C GLY A 350 -1.05 -4.47 7.26
N VAL A 351 -0.05 -3.90 7.94
CA VAL A 351 0.97 -3.04 7.33
C VAL A 351 2.37 -3.68 7.32
N THR A 352 2.43 -4.97 7.59
CA THR A 352 3.67 -5.77 7.53
C THR A 352 3.43 -7.02 6.68
N ARG A 353 3.25 -8.20 7.29
CA ARG A 353 3.13 -9.47 6.56
C ARG A 353 1.96 -9.53 5.58
N GLN A 354 0.81 -8.91 5.90
CA GLN A 354 -0.35 -8.95 5.01
C GLN A 354 -0.22 -7.95 3.85
N ALA A 355 0.36 -6.77 4.12
CA ALA A 355 0.70 -5.83 3.07
C ALA A 355 1.77 -6.39 2.11
N ALA A 356 2.79 -7.09 2.64
CA ALA A 356 3.75 -7.83 1.81
C ALA A 356 3.05 -8.85 0.91
N ARG A 357 2.08 -9.60 1.44
CA ARG A 357 1.28 -10.56 0.69
C ARG A 357 0.44 -9.88 -0.40
N ALA A 358 -0.15 -8.70 -0.09
CA ALA A 358 -0.92 -7.90 -1.06
C ALA A 358 -0.07 -7.38 -2.23
N LEU A 359 1.25 -7.35 -2.07
CA LEU A 359 2.22 -6.99 -3.11
C LEU A 359 2.95 -8.21 -3.71
N GLY A 360 2.59 -9.44 -3.32
CA GLY A 360 3.24 -10.67 -3.79
C GLY A 360 4.69 -10.82 -3.31
N LEU A 361 5.09 -10.09 -2.24
CA LEU A 361 6.45 -10.13 -1.69
C LEU A 361 6.56 -11.26 -0.67
N LYS A 362 7.55 -12.14 -0.86
CA LYS A 362 7.75 -13.31 0.01
C LYS A 362 8.79 -13.09 1.11
N ASP A 363 9.66 -12.13 0.93
CA ASP A 363 10.80 -11.82 1.80
C ASP A 363 10.53 -10.65 2.75
N ARG A 364 9.61 -9.77 2.40
CA ARG A 364 9.29 -8.57 3.17
C ARG A 364 8.43 -8.89 4.40
N GLY A 365 8.62 -8.08 5.42
CA GLY A 365 7.89 -8.23 6.68
C GLY A 365 8.39 -9.32 7.61
N VAL A 366 9.39 -10.15 7.21
CA VAL A 366 9.96 -11.23 8.04
C VAL A 366 11.45 -11.48 7.79
N LEU A 367 11.93 -11.49 6.55
CA LEU A 367 13.29 -11.94 6.19
C LEU A 367 14.20 -10.81 5.72
N ALA A 368 13.68 -9.78 5.07
CA ALA A 368 14.46 -8.62 4.66
C ALA A 368 14.93 -7.84 5.89
N ALA A 369 16.14 -7.31 5.84
CA ALA A 369 16.71 -6.48 6.91
C ALA A 369 16.12 -5.05 6.87
N ASP A 370 14.78 -5.00 6.79
CA ASP A 370 13.98 -3.79 6.87
C ASP A 370 13.18 -3.82 8.17
N PHE A 371 13.53 -2.95 9.11
CA PHE A 371 12.88 -2.91 10.41
C PHE A 371 12.91 -1.52 11.02
N VAL A 372 12.04 -1.30 12.00
CA VAL A 372 11.91 0.00 12.67
C VAL A 372 12.05 -0.17 14.18
N LEU A 373 12.80 0.74 14.79
CA LEU A 373 12.95 0.90 16.24
C LEU A 373 11.97 1.96 16.71
N TRP A 374 11.21 1.64 17.77
CA TRP A 374 10.16 2.48 18.33
C TRP A 374 10.38 2.76 19.81
N ASP A 375 10.16 4.00 20.23
CA ASP A 375 10.11 4.40 21.64
C ASP A 375 8.70 4.16 22.20
N VAL A 376 8.34 2.91 22.38
CA VAL A 376 7.04 2.51 22.94
C VAL A 376 7.20 1.28 23.83
N PRO A 377 6.40 1.17 24.91
CA PRO A 377 6.51 0.05 25.84
C PRO A 377 5.89 -1.25 25.34
N ARG A 378 5.07 -1.20 24.28
CA ARG A 378 4.38 -2.37 23.70
C ARG A 378 3.87 -2.10 22.29
N PRO A 379 3.66 -3.15 21.47
CA PRO A 379 3.20 -2.97 20.07
C PRO A 379 1.87 -2.21 19.94
N ALA A 380 0.90 -2.44 20.83
CA ALA A 380 -0.40 -1.76 20.80
C ALA A 380 -0.30 -0.24 20.92
N SER A 381 0.80 0.30 21.48
CA SER A 381 1.01 1.75 21.59
C SER A 381 1.11 2.44 20.25
N LEU A 382 1.52 1.72 19.19
CA LEU A 382 1.62 2.26 17.82
C LEU A 382 0.27 2.64 17.23
N SER A 383 -0.81 1.94 17.63
CA SER A 383 -2.18 2.25 17.19
C SER A 383 -2.97 3.09 18.19
N TYR A 384 -2.45 3.30 19.40
CA TYR A 384 -3.18 4.00 20.45
C TYR A 384 -3.09 5.53 20.34
N ALA A 385 -1.90 6.07 20.09
CA ALA A 385 -1.64 7.50 20.17
C ALA A 385 -1.87 8.18 18.80
N ILE A 386 -2.91 9.02 18.71
CA ILE A 386 -3.23 9.78 17.49
C ILE A 386 -2.21 10.91 17.33
N GLY A 387 -1.58 10.98 16.14
CA GLY A 387 -0.66 12.07 15.79
C GLY A 387 0.73 11.97 16.44
N ALA A 388 0.99 10.95 17.26
CA ALA A 388 2.33 10.67 17.75
C ALA A 388 3.14 9.89 16.72
N ASN A 389 4.43 10.20 16.62
CA ASN A 389 5.38 9.41 15.87
C ASN A 389 6.54 8.98 16.79
N PRO A 390 6.46 7.80 17.39
CA PRO A 390 7.47 7.29 18.32
C PRO A 390 8.65 6.61 17.62
N ARG A 391 8.86 6.82 16.33
CA ARG A 391 9.95 6.23 15.59
C ARG A 391 11.30 6.77 16.07
N LEU A 392 12.18 5.89 16.49
CA LEU A 392 13.58 6.20 16.81
C LEU A 392 14.45 6.12 15.56
N GLN A 393 14.36 5.01 14.83
CA GLN A 393 15.19 4.74 13.67
C GLN A 393 14.51 3.76 12.72
N THR A 394 14.76 3.93 11.43
CA THR A 394 14.42 2.95 10.41
C THR A 394 15.71 2.33 9.87
N ILE A 395 15.70 1.02 9.69
CA ILE A 395 16.75 0.28 8.98
C ILE A 395 16.15 -0.22 7.67
N PHE A 396 16.80 0.11 6.58
CA PHE A 396 16.44 -0.34 5.23
C PHE A 396 17.62 -1.08 4.61
N LYS A 397 17.39 -2.32 4.20
CA LYS A 397 18.46 -3.20 3.66
C LYS A 397 19.69 -3.26 4.57
N GLY A 398 19.43 -3.38 5.88
CA GLY A 398 20.47 -3.44 6.90
C GLY A 398 21.21 -2.13 7.16
N GLN A 399 20.78 -1.01 6.60
CA GLN A 399 21.41 0.31 6.79
C GLN A 399 20.44 1.30 7.44
N PRO A 400 20.91 2.15 8.36
CA PRO A 400 20.11 3.21 8.94
C PRO A 400 19.75 4.27 7.89
N THR A 401 18.50 4.80 7.99
CA THR A 401 17.97 5.82 7.07
C THR A 401 17.58 7.08 7.82
#